data_cd94a65265a4a4e7fe3013c79c40255a
#
_entry.id   cd94a65265a4a4e7fe3013c79c40255a
#
_cell.length_a   1.000
_cell.length_b   1.000
_cell.length_c   1.000
_cell.angle_alpha   90.00
_cell.angle_beta   90.00
_cell.angle_gamma   90.00
#
_symmetry.space_group_name_H-M   'P 1'
#
loop_
_entity.id
_entity.type
_entity.pdbx_description
1 polymer ?
#
loop_
_entity_poly.entity_id
_entity_poly.type
_entity_poly.pdbx_seq_one_letter_code
_entity_poly.pdbx_strand_id
1 'polypeptide(L)' 'IGRRELHVLIRDRIKQLNRKQQQVLLLFHYEGLRMKDVAELMGISESRVCQINTEAVLSLRSYLQRQERI' A
#
# COMPACT_ATOMS: atom_id res chain seq x y z
N ILE A 1 0.42 17.91 10.74
CA ILE A 1 1.45 17.41 9.83
C ILE A 1 1.25 18.01 8.44
N GLY A 2 2.29 18.62 7.90
CA GLY A 2 2.25 19.19 6.57
C GLY A 2 2.21 18.11 5.49
N ARG A 3 1.72 18.48 4.30
CA ARG A 3 1.59 17.55 3.18
C ARG A 3 2.93 16.89 2.82
N ARG A 4 4.02 17.65 2.86
CA ARG A 4 5.36 17.14 2.54
C ARG A 4 5.83 16.12 3.57
N GLU A 5 5.58 16.40 4.85
CA GLU A 5 5.95 15.49 5.94
C GLU A 5 5.15 14.18 5.86
N LEU A 6 3.87 14.29 5.48
CA LEU A 6 3.01 13.12 5.29
C LEU A 6 3.56 12.21 4.19
N HIS A 7 3.98 12.80 3.07
CA HIS A 7 4.56 12.04 1.95
C HIS A 7 5.83 11.30 2.37
N VAL A 8 6.68 11.95 3.17
CA VAL A 8 7.92 11.33 3.66
C VAL A 8 7.60 10.15 4.56
N LEU A 9 6.65 10.31 5.48
CA LEU A 9 6.25 9.25 6.39
C LEU A 9 5.68 8.04 5.65
N ILE A 10 4.82 8.29 4.67
CA ILE A 10 4.24 7.22 3.86
C ILE A 10 5.31 6.50 3.05
N ARG A 11 6.22 7.25 2.44
CA ARG A 11 7.33 6.67 1.66
C ARG A 11 8.18 5.75 2.52
N ASP A 12 8.55 6.22 3.72
CA ASP A 12 9.38 5.44 4.62
C ASP A 12 8.66 4.16 5.06
N ARG A 13 7.36 4.25 5.33
CA ARG A 13 6.60 3.08 5.74
C ARG A 13 6.44 2.08 4.60
N ILE A 14 6.23 2.57 3.38
CA ILE A 14 6.10 1.70 2.21
C ILE A 14 7.37 0.87 2.02
N LYS A 15 8.54 1.46 2.26
CA LYS A 15 9.81 0.75 2.15
C LYS A 15 9.93 -0.41 3.13
N GLN A 16 9.18 -0.36 4.22
CA GLN A 16 9.17 -1.42 5.24
C GLN A 16 8.17 -2.52 4.95
N LEU A 17 7.26 -2.32 4.00
CA LEU A 17 6.31 -3.33 3.59
C LEU A 17 7.01 -4.42 2.79
N ASN A 18 6.43 -5.62 2.75
CA ASN A 18 7.02 -6.67 1.93
C ASN A 18 6.85 -6.34 0.44
N ARG A 19 7.57 -7.08 -0.40
CA ARG A 19 7.61 -6.80 -1.82
C ARG A 19 6.25 -6.89 -2.50
N LYS A 20 5.46 -7.89 -2.14
CA LYS A 20 4.12 -8.07 -2.74
C LYS A 20 3.19 -6.92 -2.38
N GLN A 21 3.24 -6.47 -1.13
CA GLN A 21 2.44 -5.32 -0.69
C GLN A 21 2.84 -4.06 -1.44
N GLN A 22 4.14 -3.84 -1.63
CA GLN A 22 4.62 -2.69 -2.38
C GLN A 22 4.15 -2.74 -3.84
N GLN A 23 4.22 -3.91 -4.46
CA GLN A 23 3.77 -4.08 -5.84
C GLN A 23 2.28 -3.79 -5.99
N VAL A 24 1.45 -4.31 -5.08
CA VAL A 24 0.01 -4.06 -5.15
C VAL A 24 -0.28 -2.57 -4.99
N LEU A 25 0.35 -1.92 -4.02
CA LEU A 25 0.14 -0.49 -3.83
C LEU A 25 0.54 0.32 -5.06
N LEU A 26 1.67 -0.01 -5.66
CA LEU A 26 2.15 0.67 -6.84
C LEU A 26 1.20 0.48 -8.02
N LEU A 27 0.83 -0.77 -8.30
CA LEU A 27 0.02 -1.08 -9.46
C LEU A 27 -1.42 -0.60 -9.32
N PHE A 28 -2.01 -0.76 -8.14
CA PHE A 28 -3.41 -0.41 -7.94
C PHE A 28 -3.61 1.08 -7.65
N HIS A 29 -2.85 1.64 -6.73
CA HIS A 29 -3.07 3.02 -6.28
C HIS A 29 -2.31 4.05 -7.10
N TYR A 30 -1.09 3.75 -7.53
CA TYR A 30 -0.28 4.70 -8.29
C TYR A 30 -0.56 4.61 -9.79
N GLU A 31 -0.50 3.40 -10.34
CA GLU A 31 -0.73 3.19 -11.77
C GLU A 31 -2.21 3.19 -12.15
N GLY A 32 -3.10 2.99 -11.17
CA GLY A 32 -4.53 3.01 -11.41
C GLY A 32 -5.08 1.78 -12.09
N LEU A 33 -4.38 0.65 -12.01
CA LEU A 33 -4.85 -0.60 -12.62
C LEU A 33 -5.99 -1.21 -11.80
N ARG A 34 -6.85 -1.95 -12.49
CA ARG A 34 -7.94 -2.66 -11.82
C ARG A 34 -7.38 -3.88 -11.09
N MET A 35 -8.10 -4.33 -10.05
CA MET A 35 -7.70 -5.52 -9.30
C MET A 35 -7.44 -6.73 -10.20
N LYS A 36 -8.28 -6.90 -11.22
CA LYS A 36 -8.14 -7.97 -12.19
C LYS A 36 -6.79 -7.91 -12.91
N ASP A 37 -6.40 -6.71 -13.33
CA ASP A 37 -5.15 -6.52 -14.07
C ASP A 37 -3.95 -6.71 -13.16
N VAL A 38 -4.04 -6.25 -11.91
CA VAL A 38 -2.97 -6.44 -10.93
C VAL A 38 -2.78 -7.94 -10.68
N ALA A 39 -3.89 -8.67 -10.48
CA ALA A 39 -3.85 -10.12 -10.26
C ALA A 39 -3.16 -10.84 -11.41
N GLU A 40 -3.50 -10.46 -12.62
CA GLU A 40 -2.94 -11.05 -13.83
C GLU A 40 -1.42 -10.82 -13.91
N LEU A 41 -1.00 -9.57 -13.67
CA LEU A 41 0.42 -9.22 -13.70
C LEU A 41 1.22 -9.93 -12.63
N MET A 42 0.63 -10.13 -11.46
CA MET A 42 1.30 -10.77 -10.34
C MET A 42 1.17 -12.29 -10.33
N GLY A 43 0.32 -12.84 -11.21
CA GLY A 43 0.10 -14.28 -11.28
C GLY A 43 -0.61 -14.85 -10.06
N ILE A 44 -1.52 -14.09 -9.46
CA ILE A 44 -2.29 -14.51 -8.30
C ILE A 44 -3.77 -14.19 -8.52
N SER A 45 -4.65 -14.64 -7.62
CA SER A 45 -6.08 -14.38 -7.74
C SER A 45 -6.42 -12.94 -7.34
N GLU A 46 -7.57 -12.46 -7.83
CA GLU A 46 -8.08 -11.15 -7.41
C GLU A 46 -8.32 -11.09 -5.91
N SER A 47 -8.82 -12.19 -5.34
CA SER A 47 -9.04 -12.27 -3.89
C SER A 47 -7.74 -12.08 -3.12
N ARG A 48 -6.65 -12.66 -3.61
CA ARG A 48 -5.34 -12.51 -2.97
C ARG A 48 -4.84 -11.08 -3.09
N VAL A 49 -5.02 -10.44 -4.25
CA VAL A 49 -4.66 -9.03 -4.44
C VAL A 49 -5.43 -8.16 -3.43
N CYS A 50 -6.73 -8.39 -3.30
CA CYS A 50 -7.56 -7.65 -2.37
C CYS A 50 -7.08 -7.81 -0.94
N GLN A 51 -6.72 -9.03 -0.54
CA GLN A 51 -6.17 -9.33 0.76
C GLN A 51 -4.88 -8.57 1.03
N ILE A 52 -3.95 -8.63 0.07
CA ILE A 52 -2.66 -7.95 0.18
C ILE A 52 -2.86 -6.44 0.27
N ASN A 53 -3.76 -5.89 -0.55
CA ASN A 53 -4.09 -4.47 -0.53
C ASN A 53 -4.62 -4.05 0.83
N THR A 54 -5.56 -4.82 1.39
CA THR A 54 -6.14 -4.52 2.69
C THR A 54 -5.07 -4.52 3.79
N GLU A 55 -4.20 -5.52 3.79
CA GLU A 55 -3.11 -5.61 4.76
C GLU A 55 -2.17 -4.41 4.66
N ALA A 56 -1.81 -4.04 3.44
CA ALA A 56 -0.91 -2.90 3.22
C ALA A 56 -1.55 -1.59 3.69
N VAL A 57 -2.81 -1.37 3.34
CA VAL A 57 -3.53 -0.15 3.72
C VAL A 57 -3.68 -0.06 5.23
N LEU A 58 -4.02 -1.18 5.89
CA LEU A 58 -4.14 -1.20 7.34
C LEU A 58 -2.80 -0.92 8.02
N SER A 59 -1.70 -1.44 7.48
CA SER A 59 -0.37 -1.18 8.01
C SER A 59 -0.03 0.30 7.92
N LEU A 60 -0.32 0.92 6.78
CA LEU A 60 -0.07 2.35 6.61
C LEU A 60 -0.93 3.18 7.53
N ARG A 61 -2.21 2.83 7.65
CA ARG A 61 -3.14 3.55 8.53
C ARG A 61 -2.69 3.48 9.99
N SER A 62 -2.30 2.30 10.45
CA SER A 62 -1.83 2.14 11.82
C SER A 62 -0.59 2.97 12.09
N TYR A 63 0.34 2.99 11.14
CA TYR A 63 1.56 3.78 11.26
C TYR A 63 1.25 5.28 11.36
N LEU A 64 0.38 5.79 10.49
CA LEU A 64 -0.01 7.19 10.50
C LEU A 64 -0.72 7.58 11.79
N GLN A 65 -1.60 6.72 12.30
CA GLN A 65 -2.30 6.97 13.55
C GLN A 65 -1.34 7.09 14.72
N ARG A 66 -0.30 6.27 14.75
CA ARG A 66 0.72 6.36 15.80
C ARG A 66 1.45 7.68 15.75
N GLN A 67 1.77 8.15 14.54
CA GLN A 67 2.48 9.42 14.37
C GLN A 67 1.62 10.60 14.81
N GLU A 68 0.31 10.54 14.57
CA GLU A 68 -0.60 11.61 14.95
C GLU A 68 -0.79 11.74 16.46
N ARG A 69 -0.54 10.68 17.21
CA ARG A 69 -0.70 10.68 18.67
C ARG A 69 0.45 11.34 19.41
N ILE A 70 1.50 11.65 18.75
CA ILE A 70 2.64 12.36 19.31
C ILE A 70 2.48 13.87 19.14
#